data_69d6351ac141d3039edd3a7608de1ef3
#
_entry.id   69d6351ac141d3039edd3a7608de1ef3
#
_cell.length_a   1.000
_cell.length_b   1.000
_cell.length_c   1.000
_cell.angle_alpha   90.00
_cell.angle_beta   90.00
_cell.angle_gamma   90.00
#
_symmetry.space_group_name_H-M   'P 1'
#
loop_
_entity.id
_entity.type
_entity.pdbx_description
1 polymer ?
#
loop_
_entity_poly.entity_id
_entity_poly.type
_entity_poly.pdbx_seq_one_letter_code
_entity_poly.pdbx_strand_id
1 'polypeptide(L)'
;DARKKCDFLCVYVHWGIERNTAPEPYQQSMAHALIDAGADAVIGAHPHVLQGVEFYNGKPIFYSLGNFIFYQNIERTAVARLTFTADQKADWQLLPAKASNACTFLLTEPDARREFYEYMSGLSVNVKFSDDGRITE
;
A
#
# COMPACT_ATOMS: atom_id res chain seq x y z
N ASP A 1 -16.39 -17.22 7.55
CA ASP A 1 -15.13 -16.89 8.22
C ASP A 1 -13.96 -17.21 7.28
N ALA A 2 -13.44 -16.17 6.59
CA ALA A 2 -12.40 -16.31 5.58
C ALA A 2 -11.08 -16.79 6.20
N ARG A 3 -10.73 -16.25 7.40
CA ARG A 3 -9.48 -16.60 8.10
C ARG A 3 -9.27 -18.11 8.28
N LYS A 4 -10.34 -18.86 8.50
CA LYS A 4 -10.29 -20.33 8.70
C LYS A 4 -10.06 -21.13 7.41
N LYS A 5 -10.06 -20.45 6.26
CA LYS A 5 -10.03 -21.08 4.93
C LYS A 5 -8.76 -20.78 4.13
N CYS A 6 -7.82 -20.04 4.71
CA CYS A 6 -6.60 -19.63 4.04
C CYS A 6 -5.43 -19.51 5.01
N ASP A 7 -4.21 -19.63 4.51
CA ASP A 7 -2.98 -19.44 5.27
C ASP A 7 -2.68 -17.93 5.44
N PHE A 8 -2.99 -17.12 4.42
CA PHE A 8 -2.88 -15.66 4.42
C PHE A 8 -4.17 -15.01 3.95
N LEU A 9 -4.59 -13.98 4.67
CA LEU A 9 -5.79 -13.21 4.38
C LEU A 9 -5.44 -11.76 4.04
N CYS A 10 -5.49 -11.41 2.76
CA CYS A 10 -5.45 -10.01 2.32
C CYS A 10 -6.87 -9.49 2.10
N VAL A 11 -7.16 -8.31 2.64
CA VAL A 11 -8.45 -7.64 2.46
C VAL A 11 -8.27 -6.44 1.56
N TYR A 12 -9.02 -6.38 0.45
CA TYR A 12 -9.05 -5.25 -0.47
C TYR A 12 -10.31 -4.43 -0.22
N VAL A 13 -10.16 -3.11 0.01
CA VAL A 13 -11.26 -2.22 0.40
C VAL A 13 -11.30 -1.00 -0.51
N HIS A 14 -12.50 -0.64 -0.97
CA HIS A 14 -12.74 0.59 -1.72
C HIS A 14 -13.36 1.63 -0.78
N TRP A 15 -12.61 2.69 -0.43
CA TRP A 15 -12.95 3.64 0.64
C TRP A 15 -12.28 5.00 0.46
N GLY A 16 -12.54 5.91 1.40
CA GLY A 16 -11.88 7.22 1.47
C GLY A 16 -12.58 8.30 0.68
N ILE A 17 -11.88 9.40 0.49
CA ILE A 17 -12.32 10.57 -0.26
C ILE A 17 -11.39 10.77 -1.46
N GLU A 18 -11.95 11.00 -2.64
CA GLU A 18 -11.18 11.26 -3.85
C GLU A 18 -10.19 12.41 -3.66
N ARG A 19 -8.96 12.19 -4.10
CA ARG A 19 -7.84 13.14 -4.06
C ARG A 19 -7.38 13.57 -2.66
N ASN A 20 -7.92 12.95 -1.60
CA ASN A 20 -7.40 13.18 -0.27
C ASN A 20 -6.23 12.23 0.01
N THR A 21 -5.04 12.80 0.28
CA THR A 21 -3.82 12.02 0.58
C THR A 21 -3.75 11.53 2.02
N ALA A 22 -4.57 12.11 2.91
CA ALA A 22 -4.70 11.67 4.30
C ALA A 22 -5.84 10.66 4.42
N PRO A 23 -5.64 9.49 5.03
CA PRO A 23 -6.72 8.57 5.30
C PRO A 23 -7.70 9.16 6.34
N GLU A 24 -8.99 8.99 6.08
CA GLU A 24 -10.05 9.41 6.99
C GLU A 24 -10.04 8.56 8.28
N PRO A 25 -10.48 9.09 9.43
CA PRO A 25 -10.50 8.34 10.69
C PRO A 25 -11.24 7.00 10.60
N TYR A 26 -12.31 6.93 9.78
CA TYR A 26 -13.03 5.66 9.61
C TYR A 26 -12.23 4.63 8.81
N GLN A 27 -11.35 5.05 7.88
CA GLN A 27 -10.46 4.13 7.16
C GLN A 27 -9.49 3.48 8.16
N GLN A 28 -8.92 4.27 9.07
CA GLN A 28 -8.00 3.78 10.10
C GLN A 28 -8.70 2.79 11.03
N SER A 29 -9.84 3.17 11.60
CA SER A 29 -10.57 2.28 12.51
C SER A 29 -11.06 0.99 11.85
N MET A 30 -11.48 1.06 10.58
CA MET A 30 -11.88 -0.12 9.81
C MET A 30 -10.67 -1.01 9.49
N ALA A 31 -9.54 -0.43 9.08
CA ALA A 31 -8.32 -1.19 8.81
C ALA A 31 -7.84 -1.94 10.05
N HIS A 32 -7.79 -1.27 11.20
CA HIS A 32 -7.42 -1.89 12.46
C HIS A 32 -8.38 -3.03 12.82
N ALA A 33 -9.69 -2.84 12.70
CA ALA A 33 -10.67 -3.89 12.95
C ALA A 33 -10.52 -5.10 12.01
N LEU A 34 -10.14 -4.88 10.75
CA LEU A 34 -9.85 -5.97 9.80
C LEU A 34 -8.61 -6.77 10.20
N ILE A 35 -7.54 -6.09 10.64
CA ILE A 35 -6.34 -6.75 11.16
C ILE A 35 -6.66 -7.53 12.44
N ASP A 36 -7.41 -6.93 13.38
CA ASP A 36 -7.83 -7.60 14.63
C ASP A 36 -8.74 -8.81 14.36
N ALA A 37 -9.51 -8.78 13.28
CA ALA A 37 -10.31 -9.91 12.81
C ALA A 37 -9.48 -11.00 12.08
N GLY A 38 -8.15 -10.82 11.94
CA GLY A 38 -7.21 -11.81 11.42
C GLY A 38 -6.75 -11.58 9.99
N ALA A 39 -6.92 -10.40 9.42
CA ALA A 39 -6.27 -10.07 8.15
C ALA A 39 -4.74 -9.95 8.32
N ASP A 40 -3.99 -10.42 7.33
CA ASP A 40 -2.52 -10.32 7.29
C ASP A 40 -2.06 -9.05 6.56
N ALA A 41 -2.92 -8.47 5.73
CA ALA A 41 -2.71 -7.18 5.08
C ALA A 41 -4.04 -6.55 4.68
N VAL A 42 -4.08 -5.22 4.66
CA VAL A 42 -5.21 -4.44 4.12
C VAL A 42 -4.70 -3.57 2.98
N ILE A 43 -5.42 -3.58 1.84
CA ILE A 43 -5.10 -2.80 0.66
C ILE A 43 -6.31 -1.96 0.29
N GLY A 44 -6.15 -0.65 0.32
CA GLY A 44 -7.20 0.30 -0.01
C GLY A 44 -7.11 0.83 -1.43
N ALA A 45 -8.26 1.27 -1.94
CA ALA A 45 -8.44 1.93 -3.22
C ALA A 45 -9.54 2.98 -3.13
N HIS A 46 -9.80 3.68 -4.20
CA HIS A 46 -10.75 4.75 -4.42
C HIS A 46 -10.16 6.18 -4.39
N PRO A 47 -9.29 6.60 -3.48
CA PRO A 47 -8.86 8.01 -3.45
C PRO A 47 -8.22 8.52 -4.74
N HIS A 48 -7.83 7.64 -5.66
CA HIS A 48 -7.14 7.97 -6.92
C HIS A 48 -5.77 8.66 -6.74
N VAL A 49 -5.31 8.76 -5.50
CA VAL A 49 -3.98 9.21 -5.09
C VAL A 49 -3.39 8.26 -4.09
N LEU A 50 -2.08 8.29 -3.92
CA LEU A 50 -1.42 7.56 -2.85
C LEU A 50 -1.85 8.12 -1.49
N GLN A 51 -2.16 7.23 -0.57
CA GLN A 51 -2.23 7.50 0.87
C GLN A 51 -1.11 6.73 1.56
N GLY A 52 -0.87 7.03 2.82
CA GLY A 52 0.21 6.43 3.59
C GLY A 52 0.09 4.91 3.75
N VAL A 53 1.18 4.35 4.25
CA VAL A 53 1.24 2.98 4.77
C VAL A 53 1.33 3.05 6.29
N GLU A 54 0.75 2.09 6.98
CA GLU A 54 0.84 1.93 8.43
C GLU A 54 1.16 0.47 8.75
N PHE A 55 1.93 0.22 9.80
CA PHE A 55 1.96 -1.09 10.45
C PHE A 55 1.10 -1.05 11.71
N TYR A 56 0.15 -1.96 11.78
CA TYR A 56 -0.69 -2.18 12.95
C TYR A 56 -0.62 -3.65 13.37
N ASN A 57 -0.23 -3.90 14.61
CA ASN A 57 0.03 -5.26 15.12
C ASN A 57 0.97 -6.07 14.20
N GLY A 58 2.01 -5.42 13.64
CA GLY A 58 2.99 -6.03 12.75
C GLY A 58 2.44 -6.40 11.35
N LYS A 59 1.27 -5.89 10.96
CA LYS A 59 0.64 -6.14 9.67
C LYS A 59 0.51 -4.84 8.87
N PRO A 60 0.83 -4.86 7.55
CA PRO A 60 0.78 -3.66 6.74
C PRO A 60 -0.65 -3.29 6.33
N ILE A 61 -0.91 -2.00 6.36
CA ILE A 61 -2.10 -1.35 5.85
C ILE A 61 -1.65 -0.36 4.78
N PHE A 62 -2.02 -0.59 3.53
CA PHE A 62 -1.84 0.33 2.42
C PHE A 62 -3.15 1.08 2.22
N TYR A 63 -3.27 2.32 2.68
CA TYR A 63 -4.54 3.05 2.65
C TYR A 63 -5.03 3.37 1.24
N SER A 64 -4.12 3.67 0.30
CA SER A 64 -4.42 3.74 -1.15
C SER A 64 -3.13 3.61 -1.97
N LEU A 65 -3.19 2.82 -3.03
CA LEU A 65 -2.09 2.65 -3.99
C LEU A 65 -2.18 3.61 -5.18
N GLY A 66 -3.20 4.48 -5.24
CA GLY A 66 -3.43 5.37 -6.38
C GLY A 66 -4.01 4.63 -7.59
N ASN A 67 -3.82 5.21 -8.77
CA ASN A 67 -4.33 4.67 -10.04
C ASN A 67 -3.28 3.77 -10.70
N PHE A 68 -3.60 2.49 -10.95
CA PHE A 68 -2.69 1.57 -11.65
C PHE A 68 -2.74 1.77 -13.16
N ILE A 69 -3.93 1.73 -13.75
CA ILE A 69 -4.15 2.06 -15.17
C ILE A 69 -5.14 3.22 -15.23
N PHE A 70 -4.77 4.29 -15.91
CA PHE A 70 -5.63 5.46 -16.01
C PHE A 70 -5.39 6.19 -17.33
N TYR A 71 -6.41 6.87 -17.83
CA TYR A 71 -6.35 7.59 -19.11
C TYR A 71 -5.53 8.89 -19.05
N GLN A 72 -5.35 9.45 -17.86
CA GLN A 72 -4.48 10.61 -17.62
C GLN A 72 -3.10 10.16 -17.17
N ASN A 73 -2.12 11.05 -17.28
CA ASN A 73 -0.81 10.84 -16.71
C ASN A 73 -0.88 10.90 -15.18
N ILE A 74 -0.33 9.89 -14.54
CA ILE A 74 -0.23 9.76 -13.08
C ILE A 74 1.25 9.73 -12.72
N GLU A 75 1.72 10.77 -12.07
CA GLU A 75 3.14 10.91 -11.72
C GLU A 75 3.57 9.94 -10.62
N ARG A 76 2.66 9.62 -9.70
CA ARG A 76 2.92 8.72 -8.56
C ARG A 76 1.79 7.73 -8.37
N THR A 77 2.14 6.47 -8.48
CA THR A 77 1.31 5.33 -8.08
C THR A 77 2.22 4.23 -7.56
N ALA A 78 1.69 3.15 -7.04
CA ALA A 78 2.48 2.08 -6.47
C ALA A 78 1.92 0.70 -6.77
N VAL A 79 2.81 -0.28 -6.70
CA VAL A 79 2.45 -1.70 -6.65
C VAL A 79 2.86 -2.26 -5.28
N ALA A 80 1.93 -2.78 -4.54
CA ALA A 80 2.22 -3.56 -3.34
C ALA A 80 2.60 -4.99 -3.75
N ARG A 81 3.79 -5.44 -3.40
CA ARG A 81 4.23 -6.83 -3.56
C ARG A 81 4.21 -7.49 -2.20
N LEU A 82 3.40 -8.53 -2.07
CA LEU A 82 3.26 -9.31 -0.85
C LEU A 82 3.79 -10.71 -1.15
N THR A 83 4.88 -11.10 -0.50
CA THR A 83 5.49 -12.42 -0.69
C THR A 83 5.29 -13.24 0.57
N PHE A 84 4.66 -14.40 0.43
CA PHE A 84 4.42 -15.34 1.52
C PHE A 84 5.22 -16.61 1.27
N THR A 85 5.88 -17.10 2.29
CA THR A 85 6.67 -18.32 2.23
C THR A 85 6.00 -19.45 3.01
N ALA A 86 6.34 -20.70 2.68
CA ALA A 86 5.75 -21.89 3.30
C ALA A 86 6.00 -21.97 4.82
N ASP A 87 7.05 -21.31 5.32
CA ASP A 87 7.36 -21.17 6.75
C ASP A 87 6.63 -20.00 7.42
N GLN A 88 5.56 -19.52 6.77
CA GLN A 88 4.67 -18.44 7.24
C GLN A 88 5.34 -17.08 7.45
N LYS A 89 6.47 -16.82 6.83
CA LYS A 89 7.06 -15.50 6.77
C LYS A 89 6.44 -14.68 5.66
N ALA A 90 6.36 -13.39 5.88
CA ALA A 90 5.87 -12.44 4.91
C ALA A 90 6.93 -11.36 4.66
N ASP A 91 7.08 -10.98 3.38
CA ASP A 91 7.90 -9.86 2.94
C ASP A 91 7.01 -8.87 2.21
N TRP A 92 7.13 -7.61 2.57
CA TRP A 92 6.27 -6.55 2.10
C TRP A 92 7.09 -5.52 1.32
N GLN A 93 6.69 -5.23 0.11
CA GLN A 93 7.35 -4.22 -0.71
C GLN A 93 6.33 -3.25 -1.30
N LEU A 94 6.70 -1.99 -1.35
CA LEU A 94 6.01 -0.96 -2.10
C LEU A 94 6.89 -0.56 -3.29
N LEU A 95 6.48 -0.89 -4.50
CA LEU A 95 7.22 -0.60 -5.71
C LEU A 95 6.72 0.70 -6.33
N PRO A 96 7.57 1.73 -6.47
CA PRO A 96 7.20 3.00 -7.04
C PRO A 96 6.91 2.86 -8.53
N ALA A 97 5.84 3.52 -8.96
CA ALA A 97 5.40 3.50 -10.35
C ALA A 97 4.81 4.84 -10.78
N LYS A 98 4.68 5.00 -12.08
CA LYS A 98 3.92 6.08 -12.75
C LYS A 98 3.06 5.49 -13.85
N ALA A 99 2.00 6.19 -14.24
CA ALA A 99 1.18 5.79 -15.37
C ALA A 99 1.15 6.89 -16.44
N SER A 100 1.25 6.50 -17.69
CA SER A 100 1.14 7.37 -18.85
C SER A 100 0.57 6.60 -20.03
N ASN A 101 -0.28 7.23 -20.84
CA ASN A 101 -0.92 6.61 -22.00
C ASN A 101 -1.58 5.25 -21.66
N ALA A 102 -2.28 5.19 -20.53
CA ALA A 102 -2.92 3.98 -20.01
C ALA A 102 -1.96 2.78 -19.78
N CYS A 103 -0.67 3.04 -19.63
CA CYS A 103 0.34 2.05 -19.28
C CYS A 103 1.01 2.42 -17.95
N THR A 104 1.32 1.43 -17.12
CA THR A 104 2.02 1.62 -15.84
C THR A 104 3.47 1.19 -15.98
N PHE A 105 4.37 2.03 -15.48
CA PHE A 105 5.81 1.83 -15.52
C PHE A 105 6.38 1.90 -14.10
N LEU A 106 7.19 0.93 -13.73
CA LEU A 106 7.96 1.00 -12.48
C LEU A 106 9.03 2.09 -12.60
N LEU A 107 9.25 2.83 -11.52
CA LEU A 107 10.37 3.76 -11.42
C LEU A 107 11.62 2.95 -11.10
N THR A 108 12.59 2.95 -12.01
CA THR A 108 13.85 2.20 -11.88
C THR A 108 15.03 3.09 -11.51
N GLU A 109 14.97 4.38 -11.87
CA GLU A 109 16.05 5.34 -11.61
C GLU A 109 16.19 5.60 -10.10
N PRO A 110 17.43 5.53 -9.54
CA PRO A 110 17.66 5.66 -8.11
C PRO A 110 17.10 6.96 -7.50
N ASP A 111 17.27 8.09 -8.17
CA ASP A 111 16.79 9.39 -7.70
C ASP A 111 15.26 9.44 -7.65
N ALA A 112 14.59 8.96 -8.70
CA ALA A 112 13.13 8.92 -8.76
C ALA A 112 12.54 7.98 -7.68
N ARG A 113 13.22 6.89 -7.38
CA ARG A 113 12.83 5.98 -6.29
C ARG A 113 13.00 6.64 -4.92
N ARG A 114 14.13 7.33 -4.70
CA ARG A 114 14.38 8.06 -3.45
C ARG A 114 13.31 9.13 -3.21
N GLU A 115 13.03 9.98 -4.19
CA GLU A 115 11.96 10.99 -4.10
C GLU A 115 10.59 10.37 -3.80
N PHE A 116 10.30 9.21 -4.39
CA PHE A 116 9.06 8.50 -4.11
C PHE A 116 8.99 8.03 -2.66
N TYR A 117 10.07 7.43 -2.12
CA TYR A 117 10.06 6.95 -0.74
C TYR A 117 10.09 8.09 0.28
N GLU A 118 10.74 9.20 -0.01
CA GLU A 118 10.65 10.42 0.79
C GLU A 118 9.20 10.92 0.86
N TYR A 119 8.51 10.99 -0.29
CA TYR A 119 7.10 11.33 -0.35
C TYR A 119 6.23 10.36 0.47
N MET A 120 6.42 9.06 0.30
CA MET A 120 5.66 8.06 1.04
C MET A 120 5.94 8.09 2.54
N SER A 121 7.18 8.38 2.94
CA SER A 121 7.54 8.55 4.35
C SER A 121 6.78 9.72 5.01
N GLY A 122 6.56 10.80 4.25
CA GLY A 122 5.75 11.93 4.72
C GLY A 122 4.26 11.63 4.89
N LEU A 123 3.74 10.61 4.22
CA LEU A 123 2.34 10.18 4.32
C LEU A 123 2.12 9.04 5.32
N SER A 124 3.17 8.32 5.68
CA SER A 124 3.10 7.05 6.41
C SER A 124 3.40 7.22 7.90
N VAL A 125 2.95 6.28 8.71
CA VAL A 125 3.14 6.28 10.16
C VAL A 125 3.90 5.02 10.57
N ASN A 126 5.05 5.21 11.25
CA ASN A 126 5.88 4.12 11.75
C ASN A 126 6.33 3.14 10.66
N VAL A 127 6.68 3.65 9.47
CA VAL A 127 7.11 2.83 8.34
C VAL A 127 8.46 3.30 7.84
N LYS A 128 9.36 2.36 7.64
CA LYS A 128 10.65 2.55 6.98
C LYS A 128 10.60 1.95 5.58
N PHE A 129 11.10 2.70 4.62
CA PHE A 129 11.25 2.26 3.23
C PHE A 129 12.73 2.06 2.93
N SER A 130 13.09 0.89 2.44
CA SER A 130 14.44 0.61 1.96
C SER A 130 14.55 0.86 0.44
N ASP A 131 15.77 0.99 -0.07
CA ASP A 131 16.03 1.28 -1.48
C ASP A 131 15.47 0.22 -2.44
N ASP A 132 15.33 -1.03 -1.99
CA ASP A 132 14.73 -2.11 -2.77
C ASP A 132 13.20 -2.16 -2.67
N GLY A 133 12.62 -1.24 -1.91
CA GLY A 133 11.17 -1.10 -1.71
C GLY A 133 10.59 -1.90 -0.57
N ARG A 134 11.40 -2.61 0.20
CA ARG A 134 10.91 -3.27 1.42
C ARG A 134 10.37 -2.25 2.40
N ILE A 135 9.28 -2.62 3.05
CA ILE A 135 8.68 -1.83 4.12
C ILE A 135 8.77 -2.59 5.44
N THR A 136 9.15 -1.89 6.48
CA THR A 136 9.21 -2.40 7.85
C THR A 136 8.66 -1.38 8.82
N GLU A 137 8.33 -1.84 10.00
CA GLU A 137 7.99 -1.01 11.15
C GLU A 137 9.21 -0.28 11.70
#